data_86da9bebe361569cd4a6ff09710d7d7f
#
_entry.id   86da9bebe361569cd4a6ff09710d7d7f
#
_cell.length_a   1.000
_cell.length_b   1.000
_cell.length_c   1.000
_cell.angle_alpha   90.00
_cell.angle_beta   90.00
_cell.angle_gamma   90.00
#
_symmetry.space_group_name_H-M   'P 1'
#
loop_
_entity.id
_entity.type
_entity.pdbx_description
1 polymer ?
#
loop_
_entity_poly.entity_id
_entity_poly.type
_entity_poly.pdbx_seq_one_letter_code
_entity_poly.pdbx_strand_id
1 'polypeptide(L)'
;MSVIIHKDTKIIIQGFTGKMGTFHAEEMIKYGSNIVGGVTPGKGGQKHLDKPVFNTVKDAVKNTGATASILFVPPAFAADSAMEAADAGIKTCVAIVDGIPSHDMIKIKRYMKRYSRTEKMTLVGPNCAGIISPGKSMLGIMPGHIYKEGRVGIISRSGTLGYEAAQQLKNLNIGISTSVGIGGDPINGSSFLSLIHI
;
A
#
# COMPACT_ATOMS: atom_id res chain seq x y z
N MET A 1 1.15 -18.82 -1.36
CA MET A 1 1.09 -18.08 -2.66
C MET A 1 0.77 -16.63 -2.32
N SER A 2 1.44 -15.64 -2.91
CA SER A 2 1.09 -14.22 -2.73
C SER A 2 0.44 -13.73 -4.02
N VAL A 3 -0.50 -12.79 -3.92
CA VAL A 3 -1.30 -12.37 -5.10
C VAL A 3 -0.88 -10.99 -5.61
N ILE A 4 -0.66 -10.01 -4.72
CA ILE A 4 -0.41 -8.61 -5.10
C ILE A 4 1.01 -8.18 -4.78
N ILE A 5 1.50 -8.51 -3.58
CA ILE A 5 2.85 -8.17 -3.12
C ILE A 5 3.62 -9.43 -2.77
N HIS A 6 4.92 -9.44 -3.06
CA HIS A 6 5.83 -10.56 -2.86
C HIS A 6 7.04 -10.12 -2.03
N LYS A 7 7.88 -11.07 -1.63
CA LYS A 7 9.11 -10.80 -0.88
C LYS A 7 10.03 -9.78 -1.60
N ASP A 8 10.08 -9.88 -2.92
CA ASP A 8 10.95 -9.04 -3.76
C ASP A 8 10.28 -7.73 -4.22
N THR A 9 9.03 -7.48 -3.81
CA THR A 9 8.33 -6.23 -4.15
C THR A 9 9.05 -5.04 -3.55
N LYS A 10 9.61 -4.19 -4.39
CA LYS A 10 10.31 -2.97 -3.99
C LYS A 10 9.30 -1.87 -3.67
N ILE A 11 9.34 -1.40 -2.44
CA ILE A 11 8.36 -0.48 -1.88
C ILE A 11 9.00 0.87 -1.61
N ILE A 12 8.33 1.95 -2.00
CA ILE A 12 8.62 3.32 -1.59
C ILE A 12 7.49 3.88 -0.74
N ILE A 13 7.81 4.83 0.15
CA ILE A 13 6.87 5.46 1.05
C ILE A 13 6.76 6.93 0.70
N GLN A 14 5.56 7.42 0.39
CA GLN A 14 5.29 8.84 0.21
C GLN A 14 4.91 9.45 1.58
N GLY A 15 5.49 10.60 1.91
CA GLY A 15 5.46 11.15 3.26
C GLY A 15 6.46 10.47 4.22
N PHE A 16 7.56 9.93 3.67
CA PHE A 16 8.52 9.04 4.36
C PHE A 16 9.11 9.63 5.63
N THR A 17 9.45 10.92 5.64
CA THR A 17 10.09 11.59 6.79
C THR A 17 9.09 12.17 7.78
N GLY A 18 7.78 11.99 7.54
CA GLY A 18 6.72 12.35 8.47
C GLY A 18 6.60 11.36 9.62
N LYS A 19 6.01 11.77 10.75
CA LYS A 19 5.87 10.92 11.94
C LYS A 19 5.24 9.55 11.63
N MET A 20 4.10 9.54 10.94
CA MET A 20 3.40 8.29 10.56
C MET A 20 4.18 7.49 9.53
N GLY A 21 4.76 8.16 8.52
CA GLY A 21 5.60 7.52 7.50
C GLY A 21 6.81 6.83 8.11
N THR A 22 7.50 7.47 9.05
CA THR A 22 8.65 6.89 9.77
C THR A 22 8.23 5.67 10.59
N PHE A 23 7.21 5.82 11.47
CA PHE A 23 6.77 4.75 12.35
C PHE A 23 6.35 3.49 11.57
N HIS A 24 5.51 3.65 10.57
CA HIS A 24 5.06 2.49 9.79
C HIS A 24 6.13 1.94 8.84
N ALA A 25 7.09 2.76 8.40
CA ALA A 25 8.25 2.28 7.67
C ALA A 25 9.08 1.32 8.53
N GLU A 26 9.35 1.68 9.78
CA GLU A 26 10.06 0.81 10.73
C GLU A 26 9.34 -0.52 10.94
N GLU A 27 8.02 -0.49 11.14
CA GLU A 27 7.22 -1.70 11.31
C GLU A 27 7.21 -2.60 10.05
N MET A 28 7.11 -2.01 8.86
CA MET A 28 7.21 -2.75 7.60
C MET A 28 8.62 -3.34 7.40
N ILE A 29 9.69 -2.61 7.75
CA ILE A 29 11.08 -3.11 7.69
C ILE A 29 11.26 -4.27 8.67
N LYS A 30 10.80 -4.13 9.92
CA LYS A 30 10.83 -5.21 10.94
C LYS A 30 10.09 -6.45 10.47
N TYR A 31 8.99 -6.28 9.72
CA TYR A 31 8.23 -7.39 9.15
C TYR A 31 8.98 -8.10 8.01
N GLY A 32 10.01 -7.50 7.45
CA GLY A 32 10.79 -8.03 6.34
C GLY A 32 10.37 -7.51 4.96
N SER A 33 9.58 -6.45 4.90
CA SER A 33 9.21 -5.80 3.65
C SER A 33 10.41 -5.07 3.02
N ASN A 34 10.53 -5.16 1.70
CA ASN A 34 11.64 -4.56 0.96
C ASN A 34 11.40 -3.07 0.70
N ILE A 35 11.60 -2.24 1.73
CA ILE A 35 11.55 -0.77 1.60
C ILE A 35 12.86 -0.30 0.96
N VAL A 36 12.79 0.29 -0.22
CA VAL A 36 13.96 0.73 -1.00
C VAL A 36 14.20 2.24 -0.95
N GLY A 37 13.28 3.01 -0.42
CA GLY A 37 13.39 4.47 -0.27
C GLY A 37 12.06 5.12 0.03
N GLY A 38 12.03 6.44 -0.01
CA GLY A 38 10.79 7.19 0.15
C GLY A 38 10.82 8.55 -0.51
N VAL A 39 9.67 9.18 -0.55
CA VAL A 39 9.46 10.48 -1.17
C VAL A 39 8.99 11.48 -0.11
N THR A 40 9.70 12.59 -0.02
CA THR A 40 9.28 13.78 0.73
C THR A 40 9.78 14.99 -0.03
N PRO A 41 8.91 15.78 -0.66
CA PRO A 41 9.29 16.97 -1.42
C PRO A 41 10.14 17.93 -0.56
N GLY A 42 11.21 18.46 -1.14
CA GLY A 42 12.16 19.34 -0.45
C GLY A 42 13.22 18.64 0.41
N LYS A 43 13.16 17.30 0.57
CA LYS A 43 14.16 16.52 1.34
C LYS A 43 14.93 15.51 0.49
N GLY A 44 14.85 15.62 -0.83
CA GLY A 44 15.61 14.77 -1.73
C GLY A 44 17.12 14.85 -1.48
N GLY A 45 17.81 13.73 -1.64
CA GLY A 45 19.26 13.60 -1.38
C GLY A 45 19.62 13.26 0.07
N GLN A 46 18.68 13.35 1.00
CA GLN A 46 18.88 12.92 2.39
C GLN A 46 18.72 11.39 2.52
N LYS A 47 19.18 10.86 3.66
CA LYS A 47 18.85 9.49 4.09
C LYS A 47 17.89 9.54 5.28
N HIS A 48 16.95 8.59 5.31
CA HIS A 48 16.04 8.38 6.42
C HIS A 48 15.86 6.86 6.61
N LEU A 49 16.00 6.36 7.85
CA LEU A 49 16.05 4.92 8.13
C LEU A 49 17.03 4.15 7.21
N ASP A 50 18.20 4.73 6.97
CA ASP A 50 19.26 4.24 6.07
C ASP A 50 18.81 4.05 4.61
N LYS A 51 17.66 4.61 4.23
CA LYS A 51 17.15 4.58 2.86
C LYS A 51 17.18 5.99 2.23
N PRO A 52 17.34 6.06 0.89
CA PRO A 52 17.34 7.34 0.19
C PRO A 52 15.96 8.00 0.21
N VAL A 53 15.97 9.32 0.33
CA VAL A 53 14.80 10.18 0.19
C VAL A 53 14.85 10.90 -1.14
N PHE A 54 13.73 10.94 -1.86
CA PHE A 54 13.59 11.59 -3.16
C PHE A 54 12.56 12.73 -3.08
N ASN A 55 12.64 13.66 -4.02
CA ASN A 55 11.65 14.73 -4.14
C ASN A 55 10.40 14.29 -4.89
N THR A 56 10.53 13.32 -5.81
CA THR A 56 9.43 12.84 -6.66
C THR A 56 9.37 11.32 -6.69
N VAL A 57 8.18 10.80 -6.96
CA VAL A 57 7.98 9.34 -7.16
C VAL A 57 8.74 8.87 -8.41
N LYS A 58 8.77 9.68 -9.46
CA LYS A 58 9.50 9.38 -10.70
C LYS A 58 10.99 9.15 -10.44
N ASP A 59 11.62 10.02 -9.65
CA ASP A 59 13.04 9.88 -9.30
C ASP A 59 13.27 8.64 -8.41
N ALA A 60 12.35 8.39 -7.47
CA ALA A 60 12.42 7.20 -6.62
C ALA A 60 12.35 5.92 -7.45
N VAL A 61 11.38 5.81 -8.38
CA VAL A 61 11.24 4.64 -9.26
C VAL A 61 12.47 4.47 -10.15
N LYS A 62 12.96 5.55 -10.77
CA LYS A 62 14.15 5.51 -11.64
C LYS A 62 15.39 4.98 -10.93
N ASN A 63 15.61 5.38 -9.67
CA ASN A 63 16.83 5.05 -8.92
C ASN A 63 16.72 3.71 -8.18
N THR A 64 15.51 3.26 -7.81
CA THR A 64 15.35 2.06 -6.97
C THR A 64 14.68 0.89 -7.70
N GLY A 65 13.98 1.15 -8.79
CA GLY A 65 13.13 0.18 -9.47
C GLY A 65 11.89 -0.19 -8.64
N ALA A 66 11.38 0.73 -7.81
CA ALA A 66 10.19 0.49 -6.99
C ALA A 66 8.97 0.19 -7.85
N THR A 67 8.18 -0.79 -7.43
CA THR A 67 6.95 -1.22 -8.09
C THR A 67 5.71 -1.01 -7.22
N ALA A 68 5.90 -0.74 -5.94
CA ALA A 68 4.82 -0.47 -4.99
C ALA A 68 5.06 0.82 -4.20
N SER A 69 3.98 1.50 -3.84
CA SER A 69 4.00 2.72 -3.04
C SER A 69 2.93 2.70 -1.96
N ILE A 70 3.19 3.38 -0.85
CA ILE A 70 2.22 3.61 0.22
C ILE A 70 2.19 5.09 0.59
N LEU A 71 0.98 5.63 0.83
CA LEU A 71 0.76 7.04 1.10
C LEU A 71 0.55 7.29 2.60
N PHE A 72 1.45 8.05 3.19
CA PHE A 72 1.34 8.64 4.54
C PHE A 72 1.40 10.17 4.44
N VAL A 73 0.64 10.73 3.50
CA VAL A 73 0.55 12.17 3.25
C VAL A 73 -0.75 12.73 3.83
N PRO A 74 -0.85 14.03 4.12
CA PRO A 74 -2.13 14.63 4.50
C PRO A 74 -3.21 14.44 3.41
N PRO A 75 -4.51 14.33 3.78
CA PRO A 75 -5.61 14.06 2.83
C PRO A 75 -5.65 14.98 1.62
N ALA A 76 -5.34 16.26 1.80
CA ALA A 76 -5.32 17.26 0.73
C ALA A 76 -4.29 16.96 -0.39
N PHE A 77 -3.24 16.19 -0.10
CA PHE A 77 -2.20 15.83 -1.07
C PHE A 77 -2.33 14.39 -1.58
N ALA A 78 -3.26 13.61 -1.06
CA ALA A 78 -3.36 12.19 -1.37
C ALA A 78 -3.73 11.93 -2.84
N ALA A 79 -4.59 12.76 -3.42
CA ALA A 79 -4.98 12.62 -4.83
C ALA A 79 -3.79 12.83 -5.77
N ASP A 80 -3.04 13.90 -5.56
CA ASP A 80 -1.88 14.22 -6.39
C ASP A 80 -0.77 13.17 -6.20
N SER A 81 -0.54 12.71 -4.97
CA SER A 81 0.40 11.63 -4.65
C SER A 81 0.04 10.30 -5.34
N ALA A 82 -1.24 9.94 -5.38
CA ALA A 82 -1.70 8.73 -6.06
C ALA A 82 -1.56 8.84 -7.59
N MET A 83 -1.87 10.01 -8.15
CA MET A 83 -1.71 10.24 -9.60
C MET A 83 -0.24 10.28 -10.01
N GLU A 84 0.63 10.91 -9.22
CA GLU A 84 2.09 10.88 -9.43
C GLU A 84 2.64 9.46 -9.40
N ALA A 85 2.18 8.62 -8.46
CA ALA A 85 2.57 7.22 -8.41
C ALA A 85 2.17 6.45 -9.68
N ALA A 86 0.98 6.71 -10.21
CA ALA A 86 0.51 6.11 -11.46
C ALA A 86 1.37 6.55 -12.67
N ASP A 87 1.67 7.84 -12.78
CA ASP A 87 2.52 8.38 -13.85
C ASP A 87 3.96 7.86 -13.79
N ALA A 88 4.46 7.60 -12.59
CA ALA A 88 5.78 7.01 -12.39
C ALA A 88 5.86 5.50 -12.69
N GLY A 89 4.73 4.85 -13.02
CA GLY A 89 4.68 3.44 -13.37
C GLY A 89 4.59 2.47 -12.17
N ILE A 90 4.24 2.97 -10.99
CA ILE A 90 3.93 2.12 -9.82
C ILE A 90 2.78 1.17 -10.17
N LYS A 91 2.95 -0.12 -9.84
CA LYS A 91 1.94 -1.15 -10.12
C LYS A 91 0.91 -1.29 -9.01
N THR A 92 1.32 -1.08 -7.76
CA THR A 92 0.44 -1.16 -6.59
C THR A 92 0.64 0.05 -5.69
N CYS A 93 -0.43 0.78 -5.41
CA CYS A 93 -0.42 1.90 -4.47
C CYS A 93 -1.44 1.66 -3.36
N VAL A 94 -1.02 1.88 -2.12
CA VAL A 94 -1.88 1.77 -0.93
C VAL A 94 -2.08 3.16 -0.34
N ALA A 95 -3.33 3.60 -0.24
CA ALA A 95 -3.70 4.85 0.41
C ALA A 95 -4.28 4.56 1.80
N ILE A 96 -3.42 4.66 2.84
CA ILE A 96 -3.86 4.50 4.23
C ILE A 96 -4.71 5.70 4.68
N VAL A 97 -4.49 6.82 4.07
CA VAL A 97 -5.05 8.13 4.41
C VAL A 97 -6.56 8.07 4.58
N ASP A 98 -7.03 8.56 5.72
CA ASP A 98 -8.45 8.81 6.00
C ASP A 98 -8.82 10.26 5.65
N GLY A 99 -10.09 10.52 5.35
CA GLY A 99 -10.59 11.86 5.07
C GLY A 99 -10.27 12.42 3.68
N ILE A 100 -9.93 11.57 2.71
CA ILE A 100 -9.81 12.02 1.31
C ILE A 100 -11.21 12.37 0.78
N PRO A 101 -11.45 13.59 0.26
CA PRO A 101 -12.75 13.96 -0.28
C PRO A 101 -13.20 13.00 -1.40
N SER A 102 -14.47 12.63 -1.41
CA SER A 102 -15.03 11.75 -2.45
C SER A 102 -14.82 12.28 -3.86
N HIS A 103 -14.84 13.60 -4.04
CA HIS A 103 -14.54 14.25 -5.31
C HIS A 103 -13.11 13.96 -5.79
N ASP A 104 -12.14 13.97 -4.88
CA ASP A 104 -10.74 13.66 -5.20
C ASP A 104 -10.58 12.19 -5.57
N MET A 105 -11.31 11.28 -4.92
CA MET A 105 -11.33 9.87 -5.31
C MET A 105 -11.95 9.66 -6.71
N ILE A 106 -12.98 10.43 -7.06
CA ILE A 106 -13.55 10.42 -8.42
C ILE A 106 -12.50 10.93 -9.42
N LYS A 107 -11.77 12.00 -9.09
CA LYS A 107 -10.68 12.56 -9.91
C LYS A 107 -9.60 11.50 -10.17
N ILE A 108 -9.12 10.82 -9.12
CA ILE A 108 -8.15 9.72 -9.24
C ILE A 108 -8.70 8.62 -10.17
N LYS A 109 -9.94 8.15 -9.94
CA LYS A 109 -10.51 7.07 -10.76
C LYS A 109 -10.66 7.45 -12.24
N ARG A 110 -11.01 8.70 -12.54
CA ARG A 110 -11.05 9.23 -13.91
C ARG A 110 -9.65 9.29 -14.51
N TYR A 111 -8.68 9.79 -13.73
CA TYR A 111 -7.28 9.86 -14.13
C TYR A 111 -6.72 8.49 -14.50
N MET A 112 -7.00 7.47 -13.68
CA MET A 112 -6.56 6.09 -13.90
C MET A 112 -7.15 5.42 -15.16
N LYS A 113 -8.22 5.97 -15.76
CA LYS A 113 -8.80 5.45 -17.01
C LYS A 113 -7.93 5.69 -18.24
N ARG A 114 -6.92 6.58 -18.17
CA ARG A 114 -5.99 6.86 -19.27
C ARG A 114 -5.00 5.73 -19.55
N TYR A 115 -4.78 4.86 -18.54
CA TYR A 115 -3.85 3.75 -18.66
C TYR A 115 -4.52 2.51 -19.23
N SER A 116 -3.78 1.76 -20.05
CA SER A 116 -4.19 0.45 -20.51
C SER A 116 -4.39 -0.52 -19.33
N ARG A 117 -5.08 -1.63 -19.54
CA ARG A 117 -5.32 -2.62 -18.49
C ARG A 117 -4.02 -3.16 -17.88
N THR A 118 -2.97 -3.29 -18.67
CA THR A 118 -1.66 -3.81 -18.24
C THR A 118 -0.79 -2.78 -17.52
N GLU A 119 -1.03 -1.50 -17.76
CA GLU A 119 -0.27 -0.40 -17.17
C GLU A 119 -0.96 0.19 -15.93
N LYS A 120 -2.26 -0.01 -15.82
CA LYS A 120 -3.08 0.58 -14.77
C LYS A 120 -2.63 0.12 -13.39
N MET A 121 -2.31 1.09 -12.55
CA MET A 121 -1.98 0.87 -11.14
C MET A 121 -3.16 0.29 -10.36
N THR A 122 -2.93 -0.72 -9.55
CA THR A 122 -3.89 -1.19 -8.54
C THR A 122 -3.84 -0.24 -7.33
N LEU A 123 -4.92 0.51 -7.12
CA LEU A 123 -5.05 1.40 -5.95
C LEU A 123 -5.90 0.71 -4.88
N VAL A 124 -5.34 0.52 -3.70
CA VAL A 124 -6.01 -0.04 -2.51
C VAL A 124 -6.25 1.07 -1.50
N GLY A 125 -7.46 1.20 -1.00
CA GLY A 125 -7.90 2.31 -0.16
C GLY A 125 -8.79 3.30 -0.91
N PRO A 126 -9.07 4.48 -0.35
CA PRO A 126 -8.45 5.07 0.84
C PRO A 126 -9.00 4.50 2.16
N ASN A 127 -8.53 5.07 3.29
CA ASN A 127 -8.98 4.68 4.63
C ASN A 127 -8.93 3.16 4.83
N CYS A 128 -7.75 2.58 4.65
CA CYS A 128 -7.58 1.14 4.58
C CYS A 128 -6.40 0.67 5.46
N ALA A 129 -6.38 -0.63 5.74
CA ALA A 129 -5.30 -1.27 6.48
C ALA A 129 -4.09 -1.66 5.60
N GLY A 130 -4.27 -1.69 4.28
CA GLY A 130 -3.24 -2.08 3.33
C GLY A 130 -3.31 -3.55 2.90
N ILE A 131 -2.14 -4.10 2.60
CA ILE A 131 -1.97 -5.45 2.07
C ILE A 131 -0.91 -6.19 2.89
N ILE A 132 -1.16 -7.45 3.21
CA ILE A 132 -0.15 -8.33 3.80
C ILE A 132 -0.15 -9.68 3.08
N SER A 133 1.04 -10.15 2.75
CA SER A 133 1.33 -11.54 2.36
C SER A 133 2.14 -12.17 3.49
N PRO A 134 1.51 -12.99 4.35
CA PRO A 134 2.14 -13.50 5.57
C PRO A 134 3.46 -14.20 5.31
N GLY A 135 4.47 -13.88 6.13
CA GLY A 135 5.84 -14.39 5.99
C GLY A 135 6.65 -13.85 4.81
N LYS A 136 6.10 -12.89 4.04
CA LYS A 136 6.74 -12.36 2.82
C LYS A 136 6.87 -10.86 2.79
N SER A 137 5.75 -10.12 2.88
CA SER A 137 5.75 -8.67 2.76
C SER A 137 4.48 -8.07 3.36
N MET A 138 4.62 -6.87 3.89
CA MET A 138 3.52 -6.03 4.34
C MET A 138 3.65 -4.65 3.68
N LEU A 139 2.55 -4.16 3.13
CA LEU A 139 2.39 -2.82 2.56
C LEU A 139 1.16 -2.19 3.22
N GLY A 140 1.33 -1.72 4.46
CA GLY A 140 0.22 -1.25 5.27
C GLY A 140 0.55 -1.10 6.75
N ILE A 141 -0.51 -1.10 7.55
CA ILE A 141 -0.49 -0.90 9.01
C ILE A 141 -1.02 -2.13 9.77
N MET A 142 -1.05 -3.28 9.12
CA MET A 142 -1.62 -4.51 9.68
C MET A 142 -0.75 -5.08 10.81
N PRO A 143 -1.34 -5.65 11.88
CA PRO A 143 -0.59 -6.32 12.94
C PRO A 143 -0.05 -7.67 12.45
N GLY A 144 1.18 -7.69 11.96
CA GLY A 144 1.79 -8.86 11.30
C GLY A 144 1.76 -10.16 12.12
N HIS A 145 1.76 -10.03 13.45
CA HIS A 145 1.81 -11.19 14.37
C HIS A 145 0.54 -12.06 14.39
N ILE A 146 -0.61 -11.52 13.92
CA ILE A 146 -1.87 -12.30 13.86
C ILE A 146 -1.98 -13.13 12.57
N TYR A 147 -1.10 -12.91 11.62
CA TYR A 147 -1.15 -13.57 10.31
C TYR A 147 -0.20 -14.77 10.26
N LYS A 148 -0.72 -15.91 9.79
CA LYS A 148 0.05 -17.12 9.52
C LYS A 148 0.00 -17.42 8.02
N GLU A 149 1.11 -17.87 7.44
CA GLU A 149 1.16 -18.24 6.01
C GLU A 149 0.29 -19.48 5.72
N GLY A 150 -0.46 -19.41 4.61
CA GLY A 150 -1.32 -20.49 4.15
C GLY A 150 -2.03 -20.19 2.82
N ARG A 151 -3.29 -20.62 2.70
CA ARG A 151 -4.01 -20.61 1.42
C ARG A 151 -5.24 -19.70 1.35
N VAL A 152 -5.76 -19.24 2.49
CA VAL A 152 -6.99 -18.43 2.53
C VAL A 152 -6.69 -16.99 2.13
N GLY A 153 -7.45 -16.41 1.22
CA GLY A 153 -7.46 -14.99 0.91
C GLY A 153 -8.49 -14.25 1.77
N ILE A 154 -8.13 -13.08 2.30
CA ILE A 154 -9.06 -12.19 3.00
C ILE A 154 -9.12 -10.87 2.23
N ILE A 155 -10.33 -10.43 1.89
CA ILE A 155 -10.60 -9.09 1.38
C ILE A 155 -11.69 -8.48 2.26
N SER A 156 -11.37 -7.36 2.91
CA SER A 156 -12.28 -6.72 3.87
C SER A 156 -12.31 -5.21 3.69
N ARG A 157 -13.48 -4.60 3.89
CA ARG A 157 -13.59 -3.14 4.01
C ARG A 157 -13.16 -2.66 5.38
N SER A 158 -13.50 -3.41 6.42
CA SER A 158 -13.14 -3.12 7.80
C SER A 158 -11.78 -3.72 8.13
N GLY A 159 -10.84 -2.90 8.59
CA GLY A 159 -9.55 -3.37 9.08
C GLY A 159 -9.71 -4.32 10.25
N THR A 160 -10.45 -3.90 11.27
CA THR A 160 -10.64 -4.69 12.52
C THR A 160 -11.36 -6.01 12.30
N LEU A 161 -12.39 -6.05 11.45
CA LEU A 161 -13.06 -7.31 11.11
C LEU A 161 -12.12 -8.26 10.34
N GLY A 162 -11.29 -7.71 9.45
CA GLY A 162 -10.25 -8.48 8.76
C GLY A 162 -9.20 -9.05 9.73
N TYR A 163 -8.83 -8.30 10.77
CA TYR A 163 -7.91 -8.74 11.82
C TYR A 163 -8.52 -9.86 12.67
N GLU A 164 -9.79 -9.73 13.04
CA GLU A 164 -10.50 -10.78 13.80
C GLU A 164 -10.57 -12.08 13.00
N ALA A 165 -10.95 -12.00 11.73
CA ALA A 165 -10.97 -13.18 10.85
C ALA A 165 -9.58 -13.81 10.73
N ALA A 166 -8.51 -13.01 10.59
CA ALA A 166 -7.15 -13.51 10.52
C ALA A 166 -6.72 -14.21 11.81
N GLN A 167 -7.07 -13.65 12.98
CA GLN A 167 -6.76 -14.25 14.28
C GLN A 167 -7.50 -15.56 14.48
N GLN A 168 -8.79 -15.64 14.12
CA GLN A 168 -9.57 -16.87 14.23
C GLN A 168 -9.00 -17.96 13.32
N LEU A 169 -8.68 -17.63 12.06
CA LEU A 169 -8.03 -18.59 11.15
C LEU A 169 -6.69 -19.08 11.68
N LYS A 170 -5.89 -18.19 12.29
CA LYS A 170 -4.62 -18.56 12.93
C LYS A 170 -4.84 -19.53 14.08
N ASN A 171 -5.85 -19.29 14.94
CA ASN A 171 -6.18 -20.16 16.09
C ASN A 171 -6.63 -21.55 15.62
N LEU A 172 -7.32 -21.65 14.48
CA LEU A 172 -7.70 -22.88 13.82
C LEU A 172 -6.56 -23.53 13.03
N ASN A 173 -5.34 -22.99 13.12
CA ASN A 173 -4.17 -23.43 12.35
C ASN A 173 -4.34 -23.34 10.84
N ILE A 174 -5.27 -22.51 10.37
CA ILE A 174 -5.49 -22.20 8.95
C ILE A 174 -4.66 -20.95 8.63
N GLY A 175 -3.91 -21.01 7.53
CA GLY A 175 -3.04 -19.94 7.12
C GLY A 175 -3.64 -19.08 6.01
N ILE A 176 -3.11 -17.87 5.89
CA ILE A 176 -3.55 -16.83 4.94
C ILE A 176 -2.49 -16.63 3.85
N SER A 177 -2.91 -16.57 2.60
CA SER A 177 -2.03 -16.28 1.47
C SER A 177 -1.83 -14.78 1.29
N THR A 178 -2.92 -14.04 1.39
CA THR A 178 -2.97 -12.59 1.21
C THR A 178 -4.17 -12.03 1.96
N SER A 179 -3.97 -10.92 2.67
CA SER A 179 -5.07 -10.13 3.25
C SER A 179 -5.01 -8.72 2.69
N VAL A 180 -6.16 -8.21 2.24
CA VAL A 180 -6.31 -6.88 1.65
C VAL A 180 -7.42 -6.14 2.38
N GLY A 181 -7.08 -5.01 2.99
CA GLY A 181 -8.04 -4.06 3.51
C GLY A 181 -8.34 -3.01 2.44
N ILE A 182 -9.54 -3.00 1.87
CA ILE A 182 -9.88 -2.07 0.79
C ILE A 182 -10.39 -0.71 1.27
N GLY A 183 -10.65 -0.58 2.57
CA GLY A 183 -11.07 0.67 3.21
C GLY A 183 -12.58 0.86 3.30
N GLY A 184 -12.97 1.70 4.26
CA GLY A 184 -14.37 1.99 4.61
C GLY A 184 -15.07 3.03 3.73
N ASP A 185 -14.31 3.81 2.96
CA ASP A 185 -14.83 4.95 2.20
C ASP A 185 -15.81 4.54 1.09
N PRO A 186 -16.77 5.41 0.72
CA PRO A 186 -17.76 5.09 -0.29
C PRO A 186 -17.15 4.90 -1.69
N ILE A 187 -16.02 5.57 -1.98
CA ILE A 187 -15.33 5.49 -3.28
C ILE A 187 -13.94 4.91 -3.08
N ASN A 188 -13.80 3.61 -3.31
CA ASN A 188 -12.52 2.91 -3.22
C ASN A 188 -11.80 2.84 -4.57
N GLY A 189 -10.48 2.73 -4.53
CA GLY A 189 -9.63 2.49 -5.69
C GLY A 189 -9.93 1.16 -6.36
N SER A 190 -9.91 0.08 -5.58
CA SER A 190 -10.22 -1.30 -6.00
C SER A 190 -11.51 -1.80 -5.37
N SER A 191 -12.25 -2.65 -6.06
CA SER A 191 -13.46 -3.31 -5.56
C SER A 191 -13.15 -4.74 -5.09
N PHE A 192 -14.06 -5.36 -4.34
CA PHE A 192 -13.98 -6.79 -4.01
C PHE A 192 -13.78 -7.65 -5.26
N LEU A 193 -14.64 -7.46 -6.27
CA LEU A 193 -14.59 -8.23 -7.51
C LEU A 193 -13.25 -8.07 -8.25
N SER A 194 -12.69 -6.86 -8.29
CA SER A 194 -11.40 -6.64 -8.95
C SER A 194 -10.24 -7.35 -8.25
N LEU A 195 -10.35 -7.60 -6.94
CA LEU A 195 -9.28 -8.23 -6.15
C LEU A 195 -9.40 -9.76 -6.08
N ILE A 196 -10.63 -10.33 -6.08
CA ILE A 196 -10.80 -11.78 -6.09
C ILE A 196 -10.50 -12.41 -7.46
N HIS A 197 -10.37 -11.61 -8.52
CA HIS A 197 -10.02 -12.06 -9.87
C HIS A 197 -8.56 -11.74 -10.27
N ILE A 198 -7.71 -11.38 -9.31
CA ILE A 198 -6.28 -11.15 -9.54
C ILE A 198 -5.50 -12.48 -9.58
#